data_8f33172c06e00c2de565a0c959f4181a
#
_entry.id   8f33172c06e00c2de565a0c959f4181a
#
_cell.length_a   1.000
_cell.length_b   1.000
_cell.length_c   1.000
_cell.angle_alpha   90.00
_cell.angle_beta   90.00
_cell.angle_gamma   90.00
#
_symmetry.space_group_name_H-M   'P 1'
#
loop_
_entity.id
_entity.type
_entity.pdbx_description
1 polymer ?
#
loop_
_entity_poly.entity_id
_entity_poly.type
_entity_poly.pdbx_seq_one_letter_code
_entity_poly.pdbx_strand_id
1 'polypeptide(L)'
;MTKLPVLSAREVVSRLRRLCFKVVRQTGSHIILERARGQVLTIPYHPELSRGILKDIISKLEDWFGSGREEAIKFLKTGKSEKVSCPIEQWTKNG
;
A
#
# COMPACT_ATOMS: atom_id res chain seq x y z
N MET A 1 -13.14 10.92 -14.72
CA MET A 1 -11.86 10.70 -14.05
C MET A 1 -12.05 10.35 -12.59
N THR A 2 -11.33 9.36 -12.13
CA THR A 2 -11.43 8.93 -10.75
C THR A 2 -10.61 9.85 -9.86
N LYS A 3 -11.26 10.42 -8.86
CA LYS A 3 -10.55 11.28 -7.92
C LYS A 3 -9.71 10.43 -6.96
N LEU A 4 -8.58 10.97 -6.53
CA LEU A 4 -7.79 10.33 -5.52
C LEU A 4 -8.54 10.36 -4.18
N PRO A 5 -8.53 9.26 -3.43
CA PRO A 5 -9.17 9.25 -2.13
C PRO A 5 -8.36 10.03 -1.11
N VAL A 6 -9.02 10.42 -0.02
CA VAL A 6 -8.34 10.99 1.13
C VAL A 6 -8.06 9.84 2.07
N LEU A 7 -6.79 9.54 2.28
CA LEU A 7 -6.38 8.39 3.07
C LEU A 7 -5.30 8.76 4.07
N SER A 8 -5.36 8.14 5.24
CA SER A 8 -4.31 8.24 6.23
C SER A 8 -3.22 7.23 5.93
N ALA A 9 -2.05 7.41 6.55
CA ALA A 9 -0.98 6.43 6.44
C ALA A 9 -1.45 5.07 6.98
N ARG A 10 -2.19 5.07 8.08
CA ARG A 10 -2.67 3.83 8.67
C ARG A 10 -3.57 3.06 7.72
N GLU A 11 -4.45 3.77 7.02
CA GLU A 11 -5.33 3.14 6.05
C GLU A 11 -4.54 2.53 4.90
N VAL A 12 -3.58 3.29 4.36
CA VAL A 12 -2.76 2.79 3.25
C VAL A 12 -1.93 1.59 3.68
N VAL A 13 -1.32 1.65 4.86
CA VAL A 13 -0.55 0.53 5.37
C VAL A 13 -1.43 -0.71 5.51
N SER A 14 -2.64 -0.54 6.03
CA SER A 14 -3.59 -1.64 6.17
C SER A 14 -3.90 -2.28 4.81
N ARG A 15 -4.11 -1.45 3.78
CA ARG A 15 -4.37 -1.94 2.43
C ARG A 15 -3.17 -2.68 1.86
N LEU A 16 -1.98 -2.11 2.03
CA LEU A 16 -0.77 -2.72 1.49
C LEU A 16 -0.46 -4.07 2.13
N ARG A 17 -0.78 -4.24 3.40
CA ARG A 17 -0.58 -5.52 4.06
C ARG A 17 -1.41 -6.62 3.41
N ARG A 18 -2.53 -6.27 2.80
CA ARG A 18 -3.34 -7.24 2.07
C ARG A 18 -2.67 -7.71 0.78
N LEU A 19 -1.68 -6.96 0.31
CA LEU A 19 -0.88 -7.32 -0.86
C LEU A 19 0.44 -7.99 -0.46
N CYS A 20 0.54 -8.47 0.77
CA CYS A 20 1.71 -9.14 1.31
C CYS A 20 2.88 -8.23 1.62
N PHE A 21 2.65 -6.93 1.67
CA PHE A 21 3.65 -6.03 2.21
C PHE A 21 3.68 -6.16 3.72
N LYS A 22 4.86 -6.11 4.29
CA LYS A 22 4.99 -6.12 5.73
C LYS A 22 5.82 -4.92 6.17
N VAL A 23 5.51 -4.42 7.36
CA VAL A 23 6.26 -3.32 7.94
C VAL A 23 7.59 -3.88 8.43
N VAL A 24 8.69 -3.45 7.81
CA VAL A 24 10.02 -3.93 8.17
C VAL A 24 10.73 -2.95 9.09
N ARG A 25 10.30 -1.70 9.09
CA ARG A 25 10.92 -0.67 9.91
C ARG A 25 9.98 0.50 10.07
N GLN A 26 10.07 1.15 11.21
CA GLN A 26 9.39 2.40 11.44
C GLN A 26 10.40 3.34 12.07
N THR A 27 10.70 4.44 11.39
CA THR A 27 11.66 5.42 11.85
C THR A 27 10.97 6.77 11.95
N GLY A 28 10.86 7.29 13.18
CA GLY A 28 10.20 8.57 13.37
C GLY A 28 8.85 8.63 12.71
N SER A 29 8.72 9.45 11.70
CA SER A 29 7.46 9.66 10.99
C SER A 29 7.34 8.87 9.70
N HIS A 30 8.17 7.84 9.50
CA HIS A 30 8.09 7.05 8.28
C HIS A 30 7.91 5.57 8.59
N ILE A 31 7.05 4.93 7.82
CA ILE A 31 6.82 3.49 7.91
C ILE A 31 7.34 2.88 6.62
N ILE A 32 8.23 1.91 6.74
CA ILE A 32 8.84 1.25 5.59
C ILE A 32 8.25 -0.14 5.46
N LEU A 33 7.64 -0.40 4.31
CA LEU A 33 7.04 -1.70 4.02
C LEU A 33 7.83 -2.35 2.90
N GLU A 34 7.92 -3.66 2.97
CA GLU A 34 8.64 -4.43 1.97
C GLU A 34 7.85 -5.66 1.58
N ARG A 35 7.92 -5.98 0.30
CA ARG A 35 7.37 -7.20 -0.25
C ARG A 35 8.49 -7.94 -0.94
N ALA A 36 8.30 -9.22 -1.19
CA ALA A 36 9.29 -10.03 -1.88
C ALA A 36 9.81 -9.35 -3.14
N ARG A 37 11.06 -9.65 -3.52
CA ARG A 37 11.71 -9.11 -4.72
C ARG A 37 12.14 -7.65 -4.59
N GLY A 38 12.32 -7.19 -3.38
CA GLY A 38 12.83 -5.83 -3.18
C GLY A 38 11.84 -4.72 -3.44
N GLN A 39 10.55 -5.03 -3.46
CA GLN A 39 9.53 -4.00 -3.61
C GLN A 39 9.36 -3.29 -2.28
N VAL A 40 9.77 -2.04 -2.23
CA VAL A 40 9.79 -1.26 -0.99
C VAL A 40 8.94 0.00 -1.15
N LEU A 41 8.15 0.29 -0.14
CA LEU A 41 7.38 1.52 -0.06
C LEU A 41 7.67 2.21 1.26
N THR A 42 7.88 3.52 1.19
CA THR A 42 8.06 4.34 2.37
C THR A 42 6.85 5.26 2.49
N ILE A 43 6.12 5.12 3.58
CA ILE A 43 4.89 5.87 3.80
C ILE A 43 5.12 6.85 4.95
N PRO A 44 5.03 8.16 4.74
CA PRO A 44 5.12 9.11 5.84
C PRO A 44 3.89 8.94 6.74
N TYR A 45 4.12 8.93 8.04
CA TYR A 45 3.05 8.65 8.98
C TYR A 45 2.23 9.91 9.26
N HIS A 46 1.38 10.25 8.31
CA HIS A 46 0.52 11.42 8.39
C HIS A 46 -0.95 11.01 8.48
N PRO A 47 -1.78 11.80 9.15
CA PRO A 47 -3.21 11.51 9.20
C PRO A 47 -3.90 11.65 7.85
N GLU A 48 -3.26 12.39 6.93
CA GLU A 48 -3.75 12.49 5.56
C GLU A 48 -2.55 12.56 4.63
N LEU A 49 -2.48 11.61 3.70
CA LEU A 49 -1.38 11.58 2.75
C LEU A 49 -1.64 12.55 1.61
N SER A 50 -0.58 13.22 1.16
CA SER A 50 -0.69 14.17 0.06
C SER A 50 -0.99 13.45 -1.24
N ARG A 51 -1.50 14.21 -2.21
CA ARG A 51 -1.80 13.66 -3.53
C ARG A 51 -0.56 13.14 -4.23
N GLY A 52 0.57 13.82 -4.04
CA GLY A 52 1.82 13.38 -4.64
C GLY A 52 2.27 12.02 -4.12
N ILE A 53 2.14 11.83 -2.82
CA ILE A 53 2.49 10.55 -2.19
C ILE A 53 1.55 9.45 -2.68
N LEU A 54 0.25 9.73 -2.74
CA LEU A 54 -0.72 8.76 -3.23
C LEU A 54 -0.46 8.39 -4.69
N LYS A 55 -0.14 9.38 -5.51
CA LYS A 55 0.16 9.12 -6.92
C LYS A 55 1.38 8.22 -7.06
N ASP A 56 2.41 8.44 -6.23
CA ASP A 56 3.60 7.62 -6.26
C ASP A 56 3.28 6.17 -5.87
N ILE A 57 2.49 5.99 -4.83
CA ILE A 57 2.07 4.65 -4.41
C ILE A 57 1.29 3.96 -5.52
N ILE A 58 0.33 4.67 -6.11
CA ILE A 58 -0.49 4.13 -7.19
C ILE A 58 0.37 3.72 -8.37
N SER A 59 1.32 4.57 -8.74
CA SER A 59 2.22 4.28 -9.84
C SER A 59 3.03 3.00 -9.60
N LYS A 60 3.51 2.82 -8.39
CA LYS A 60 4.25 1.61 -8.05
C LYS A 60 3.37 0.38 -8.07
N LEU A 61 2.15 0.50 -7.59
CA LEU A 61 1.21 -0.62 -7.62
C LEU A 61 0.86 -1.01 -9.07
N GLU A 62 0.69 -0.02 -9.95
CA GLU A 62 0.45 -0.30 -11.35
C GLU A 62 1.63 -1.08 -11.96
N ASP A 63 2.83 -0.62 -11.65
CA ASP A 63 4.04 -1.23 -12.20
C ASP A 63 4.25 -2.66 -11.67
N TRP A 64 4.11 -2.83 -10.36
CA TRP A 64 4.40 -4.13 -9.74
C TRP A 64 3.34 -5.18 -9.98
N PHE A 65 2.09 -4.79 -10.09
CA PHE A 65 0.97 -5.73 -10.23
C PHE A 65 0.33 -5.70 -11.61
N GLY A 66 0.78 -4.81 -12.48
CA GLY A 66 0.21 -4.71 -13.81
C GLY A 66 -1.25 -4.29 -13.83
N SER A 67 -1.72 -3.64 -12.77
CA SER A 67 -3.10 -3.19 -12.71
C SER A 67 -3.24 -1.81 -13.33
N GLY A 68 -4.49 -1.43 -13.65
CA GLY A 68 -4.76 -0.08 -14.10
C GLY A 68 -4.83 0.88 -12.92
N ARG A 69 -4.78 2.17 -13.27
CA ARG A 69 -4.81 3.22 -12.25
C ARG A 69 -6.10 3.19 -11.43
N GLU A 70 -7.23 3.03 -12.10
CA GLU A 70 -8.52 3.00 -11.42
C GLU A 70 -8.64 1.81 -10.49
N GLU A 71 -8.09 0.69 -10.89
CA GLU A 71 -8.09 -0.51 -10.07
C GLU A 71 -7.26 -0.31 -8.81
N ALA A 72 -6.09 0.33 -8.95
CA ALA A 72 -5.23 0.62 -7.81
C ALA A 72 -5.93 1.59 -6.85
N ILE A 73 -6.58 2.62 -7.38
CA ILE A 73 -7.31 3.57 -6.56
C ILE A 73 -8.46 2.89 -5.83
N LYS A 74 -9.19 2.04 -6.52
CA LYS A 74 -10.29 1.30 -5.93
C LYS A 74 -9.81 0.40 -4.80
N PHE A 75 -8.68 -0.26 -5.02
CA PHE A 75 -8.09 -1.10 -3.99
C PHE A 75 -7.75 -0.30 -2.74
N LEU A 76 -7.15 0.86 -2.92
CA LEU A 76 -6.79 1.71 -1.78
C LEU A 76 -8.02 2.20 -1.02
N LYS A 77 -9.13 2.42 -1.72
CA LYS A 77 -10.37 2.84 -1.09
C LYS A 77 -11.06 1.72 -0.32
N THR A 78 -11.12 0.54 -0.91
CA THR A 78 -11.95 -0.55 -0.39
C THR A 78 -11.17 -1.66 0.28
N GLY A 79 -9.90 -1.80 -0.04
CA GLY A 79 -9.08 -2.88 0.47
C GLY A 79 -9.36 -4.22 -0.21
N LYS A 80 -10.11 -4.22 -1.29
CA LYS A 80 -10.44 -5.44 -2.01
C LYS A 80 -9.63 -5.56 -3.28
N SER A 81 -9.05 -6.71 -3.49
CA SER A 81 -8.33 -7.02 -4.71
C SER A 81 -8.62 -8.46 -5.11
N GLU A 82 -8.94 -8.64 -6.39
CA GLU A 82 -9.18 -9.97 -6.91
C GLU A 82 -7.91 -10.66 -7.38
N LYS A 83 -6.87 -9.87 -7.65
CA LYS A 83 -5.64 -10.40 -8.21
C LYS A 83 -4.66 -10.91 -7.18
N VAL A 84 -4.60 -10.26 -6.04
CA VAL A 84 -3.64 -10.61 -5.00
C VAL A 84 -4.34 -10.59 -3.65
N SER A 85 -4.18 -11.66 -2.91
CA SER A 85 -4.60 -11.67 -1.51
C SER A 85 -3.51 -12.35 -0.71
N CYS A 86 -3.28 -11.82 0.46
CA CYS A 86 -2.23 -12.35 1.32
C CYS A 86 -2.87 -12.98 2.54
N PRO A 87 -2.67 -14.28 2.76
CA PRO A 87 -3.21 -14.92 3.94
C PRO A 87 -2.64 -14.29 5.20
N ILE A 88 -3.47 -14.13 6.21
CA ILE A 88 -3.06 -13.57 7.49
C ILE A 88 -1.92 -14.37 8.09
N GLU A 89 -1.89 -15.66 7.83
CA GLU A 89 -0.85 -16.55 8.33
C GLU A 89 0.53 -16.14 7.89
N GLN A 90 0.67 -15.60 6.69
CA GLN A 90 1.96 -15.15 6.21
C GLN A 90 2.42 -13.91 6.96
N TRP A 91 1.50 -13.10 7.42
CA TRP A 91 1.84 -11.92 8.20
C TRP A 91 2.41 -12.31 9.56
N THR A 92 1.79 -13.30 10.20
CA THR A 92 2.21 -13.72 11.53
C THR A 92 3.53 -14.50 11.51
N LYS A 93 3.76 -15.27 10.48
CA LYS A 93 5.02 -16.04 10.37
C LYS A 93 6.23 -15.14 10.24
N ASN A 94 6.05 -13.99 9.69
CA ASN A 94 7.15 -13.05 9.42
C ASN A 94 7.14 -11.86 10.38
N GLY A 95 6.21 -11.87 11.30
CA GLY A 95 5.99 -10.79 12.25
C GLY A 95 6.93 -10.76 13.40
#